data_0f22618786e7d6da75601fc95c7c4c45
#
_entry.id   0f22618786e7d6da75601fc95c7c4c45
#
_cell.length_a   1.000
_cell.length_b   1.000
_cell.length_c   1.000
_cell.angle_alpha   90.00
_cell.angle_beta   90.00
_cell.angle_gamma   90.00
#
_symmetry.space_group_name_H-M   'P 1'
#
loop_
_entity.id
_entity.type
_entity.pdbx_description
1 polymer ?
#
loop_
_entity_poly.entity_id
_entity_poly.type
_entity_poly.pdbx_seq_one_letter_code
_entity_poly.pdbx_strand_id
1 'polypeptide(L)'
;MNQRERSRAFTKEVKTLAQEHVSKEPLTVLVMGPNTDDKRLGAKLRRKIIDLCNDNELAVKAEHSEIRAEVRKELKRGYTLTHLEILMARKSDLIVIIPDSAGSIAELGYFALLEDICHKLIILFGRKYLTARTSYIAQGPGKAAKHFGATVRFVNYRRSSEAWEIISSRIEIGKAQKVLGPLERQGK
;
A
#
# COMPACT_ATOMS: atom_id res chain seq x y z
N MET A 1 -27.48 -18.22 32.80
CA MET A 1 -26.92 -17.17 31.89
C MET A 1 -28.06 -16.21 31.58
N ASN A 2 -27.93 -14.95 31.96
CA ASN A 2 -28.95 -13.94 31.71
C ASN A 2 -28.91 -13.44 30.23
N GLN A 3 -29.94 -12.70 29.80
CA GLN A 3 -30.06 -12.23 28.43
C GLN A 3 -28.88 -11.33 27.97
N ARG A 4 -28.29 -10.55 28.88
CA ARG A 4 -27.13 -9.71 28.62
C ARG A 4 -25.85 -10.52 28.40
N GLU A 5 -25.70 -11.63 29.13
CA GLU A 5 -24.54 -12.54 28.95
C GLU A 5 -24.63 -13.28 27.63
N ARG A 6 -25.82 -13.74 27.23
CA ARG A 6 -26.06 -14.35 25.93
C ARG A 6 -25.75 -13.41 24.78
N SER A 7 -26.21 -12.16 24.86
CA SER A 7 -25.92 -11.12 23.85
C SER A 7 -24.42 -10.82 23.74
N ARG A 8 -23.69 -10.73 24.86
CA ARG A 8 -22.25 -10.51 24.87
C ARG A 8 -21.49 -11.69 24.28
N ALA A 9 -21.88 -12.93 24.62
CA ALA A 9 -21.28 -14.15 24.08
C ALA A 9 -21.46 -14.23 22.56
N PHE A 10 -22.69 -14.00 22.08
CA PHE A 10 -23.01 -13.95 20.65
C PHE A 10 -22.21 -12.88 19.90
N THR A 11 -22.14 -11.65 20.45
CA THR A 11 -21.36 -10.56 19.85
C THR A 11 -19.87 -10.90 19.75
N LYS A 12 -19.33 -11.58 20.78
CA LYS A 12 -17.93 -12.02 20.78
C LYS A 12 -17.69 -13.09 19.69
N GLU A 13 -18.58 -14.06 19.59
CA GLU A 13 -18.50 -15.15 18.61
C GLU A 13 -18.59 -14.60 17.17
N VAL A 14 -19.53 -13.70 16.89
CA VAL A 14 -19.66 -13.05 15.57
C VAL A 14 -18.40 -12.25 15.23
N LYS A 15 -17.83 -11.51 16.19
CA LYS A 15 -16.56 -10.79 15.97
C LYS A 15 -15.40 -11.73 15.64
N THR A 16 -15.30 -12.86 16.36
CA THR A 16 -14.25 -13.86 16.12
C THR A 16 -14.38 -14.46 14.71
N LEU A 17 -15.56 -14.89 14.33
CA LEU A 17 -15.84 -15.45 13.00
C LEU A 17 -15.56 -14.42 11.88
N ALA A 18 -15.99 -13.17 12.06
CA ALA A 18 -15.72 -12.10 11.11
C ALA A 18 -14.21 -11.84 10.97
N GLN A 19 -13.46 -11.82 12.07
CA GLN A 19 -12.01 -11.66 12.06
C GLN A 19 -11.30 -12.83 11.37
N GLU A 20 -11.71 -14.07 11.60
CA GLU A 20 -11.16 -15.26 10.93
C GLU A 20 -11.39 -15.22 9.41
N HIS A 21 -12.58 -14.83 8.96
CA HIS A 21 -12.85 -14.67 7.53
C HIS A 21 -12.02 -13.54 6.91
N VAL A 22 -11.97 -12.39 7.55
CA VAL A 22 -11.18 -11.24 7.09
C VAL A 22 -9.69 -11.58 7.04
N SER A 23 -9.15 -12.29 8.03
CA SER A 23 -7.72 -12.62 8.07
C SER A 23 -7.28 -13.51 6.91
N LYS A 24 -8.14 -14.40 6.44
CA LYS A 24 -7.87 -15.36 5.35
C LYS A 24 -8.08 -14.76 3.94
N GLU A 25 -8.71 -13.57 3.84
CA GLU A 25 -8.95 -12.96 2.53
C GLU A 25 -7.62 -12.61 1.86
N PRO A 26 -7.37 -13.10 0.63
CA PRO A 26 -6.14 -12.79 -0.08
C PRO A 26 -6.10 -11.34 -0.52
N LEU A 27 -4.94 -10.69 -0.33
CA LEU A 27 -4.73 -9.30 -0.71
C LEU A 27 -3.38 -9.13 -1.42
N THR A 28 -3.39 -8.40 -2.53
CA THR A 28 -2.19 -8.10 -3.30
C THR A 28 -1.69 -6.69 -2.99
N VAL A 29 -0.43 -6.58 -2.56
CA VAL A 29 0.24 -5.30 -2.27
C VAL A 29 1.34 -5.06 -3.28
N LEU A 30 1.24 -3.99 -4.08
CA LEU A 30 2.33 -3.54 -4.94
C LEU A 30 3.29 -2.66 -4.13
N VAL A 31 4.55 -3.07 -4.01
CA VAL A 31 5.57 -2.32 -3.26
C VAL A 31 6.58 -1.71 -4.22
N MET A 32 6.55 -0.38 -4.33
CA MET A 32 7.37 0.42 -5.23
C MET A 32 8.40 1.25 -4.46
N GLY A 33 9.53 1.55 -5.08
CA GLY A 33 10.60 2.28 -4.41
C GLY A 33 11.96 2.04 -5.06
N PRO A 34 13.06 2.43 -4.41
CA PRO A 34 14.41 2.13 -4.89
C PRO A 34 14.61 0.64 -5.15
N ASN A 35 15.48 0.29 -6.10
CA ASN A 35 15.85 -1.10 -6.34
C ASN A 35 16.24 -1.78 -5.02
N THR A 36 15.76 -3.00 -4.80
CA THR A 36 16.01 -3.75 -3.57
C THR A 36 17.49 -4.03 -3.32
N ASP A 37 18.33 -4.06 -4.35
CA ASP A 37 19.77 -4.24 -4.22
C ASP A 37 20.53 -2.95 -3.87
N ASP A 38 19.85 -1.79 -3.88
CA ASP A 38 20.43 -0.51 -3.50
C ASP A 38 20.76 -0.48 -1.98
N LYS A 39 21.85 0.22 -1.63
CA LYS A 39 22.29 0.41 -0.24
C LYS A 39 21.49 1.47 0.52
N ARG A 40 20.63 2.23 -0.16
CA ARG A 40 19.80 3.28 0.45
C ARG A 40 18.87 2.75 1.52
N LEU A 41 18.54 3.62 2.47
CA LEU A 41 17.62 3.24 3.55
C LEU A 41 16.21 2.91 3.03
N GLY A 42 15.74 3.62 1.99
CA GLY A 42 14.46 3.34 1.35
C GLY A 42 14.42 1.95 0.70
N ALA A 43 15.52 1.48 0.10
CA ALA A 43 15.63 0.13 -0.45
C ALA A 43 15.57 -0.94 0.64
N LYS A 44 16.28 -0.72 1.77
CA LYS A 44 16.23 -1.63 2.93
C LYS A 44 14.83 -1.70 3.53
N LEU A 45 14.14 -0.57 3.63
CA LEU A 45 12.76 -0.53 4.09
C LEU A 45 11.84 -1.29 3.13
N ARG A 46 12.01 -1.09 1.80
CA ARG A 46 11.23 -1.77 0.77
C ARG A 46 11.35 -3.29 0.89
N ARG A 47 12.58 -3.82 0.98
CA ARG A 47 12.82 -5.26 1.21
C ARG A 47 12.06 -5.77 2.44
N LYS A 48 12.25 -5.07 3.56
CA LYS A 48 11.61 -5.49 4.81
C LYS A 48 10.08 -5.49 4.73
N ILE A 49 9.48 -4.53 4.01
CA ILE A 49 8.02 -4.50 3.78
C ILE A 49 7.60 -5.70 2.91
N ILE A 50 8.36 -6.01 1.85
CA ILE A 50 8.09 -7.18 0.99
C ILE A 50 8.13 -8.47 1.81
N ASP A 51 9.17 -8.65 2.65
CA ASP A 51 9.32 -9.81 3.52
C ASP A 51 8.13 -9.94 4.48
N LEU A 52 7.72 -8.83 5.12
CA LEU A 52 6.60 -8.81 6.06
C LEU A 52 5.24 -9.07 5.38
N CYS A 53 5.06 -8.60 4.14
CA CYS A 53 3.85 -8.90 3.37
C CYS A 53 3.79 -10.37 2.93
N ASN A 54 4.93 -10.98 2.62
CA ASN A 54 5.00 -12.38 2.17
C ASN A 54 5.05 -13.37 3.33
N ASP A 55 4.90 -12.91 4.57
CA ASP A 55 4.70 -13.79 5.72
C ASP A 55 3.38 -14.52 5.56
N ASN A 56 3.43 -15.87 5.56
CA ASN A 56 2.32 -16.75 5.21
C ASN A 56 1.08 -16.61 6.13
N GLU A 57 1.26 -16.05 7.33
CA GLU A 57 0.14 -15.85 8.26
C GLU A 57 -0.84 -14.76 7.81
N LEU A 58 -0.38 -13.86 6.94
CA LEU A 58 -1.17 -12.68 6.55
C LEU A 58 -2.05 -12.91 5.31
N ALA A 59 -1.90 -14.01 4.57
CA ALA A 59 -2.53 -14.21 3.27
C ALA A 59 -2.37 -12.99 2.32
N VAL A 60 -1.19 -12.36 2.36
CA VAL A 60 -0.84 -11.19 1.56
C VAL A 60 0.26 -11.57 0.60
N LYS A 61 0.14 -11.15 -0.66
CA LYS A 61 1.18 -11.30 -1.66
C LYS A 61 1.77 -9.95 -2.00
N ALA A 62 3.06 -9.76 -1.71
CA ALA A 62 3.78 -8.59 -2.19
C ALA A 62 4.21 -8.77 -3.64
N GLU A 63 3.88 -7.80 -4.48
CA GLU A 63 4.41 -7.67 -5.83
C GLU A 63 5.38 -6.49 -5.88
N HIS A 64 6.36 -6.57 -6.76
CA HIS A 64 7.31 -5.49 -6.98
C HIS A 64 7.53 -5.28 -8.47
N SER A 65 7.75 -4.01 -8.85
CA SER A 65 7.83 -3.55 -10.24
C SER A 65 9.18 -3.84 -10.91
N GLU A 66 9.96 -4.80 -10.41
CA GLU A 66 11.22 -5.13 -11.08
C GLU A 66 10.96 -5.80 -12.42
N ILE A 67 11.83 -5.50 -13.39
CA ILE A 67 11.69 -5.97 -14.78
C ILE A 67 11.80 -7.49 -14.82
N ARG A 68 10.65 -8.17 -14.74
CA ARG A 68 10.52 -9.62 -14.94
C ARG A 68 10.56 -9.97 -16.42
N ALA A 69 10.74 -11.25 -16.73
CA ALA A 69 10.72 -11.73 -18.12
C ALA A 69 9.41 -11.38 -18.84
N GLU A 70 8.28 -11.44 -18.13
CA GLU A 70 6.95 -11.04 -18.64
C GLU A 70 6.91 -9.57 -19.00
N VAL A 71 7.44 -8.68 -18.16
CA VAL A 71 7.53 -7.24 -18.41
C VAL A 71 8.34 -6.97 -19.66
N ARG A 72 9.50 -7.64 -19.83
CA ARG A 72 10.32 -7.52 -21.05
C ARG A 72 9.57 -7.97 -22.31
N LYS A 73 8.72 -8.98 -22.21
CA LYS A 73 7.90 -9.46 -23.33
C LYS A 73 6.87 -8.41 -23.73
N GLU A 74 6.21 -7.77 -22.77
CA GLU A 74 5.22 -6.73 -23.03
C GLU A 74 5.85 -5.44 -23.57
N LEU A 75 7.05 -5.07 -23.13
CA LEU A 75 7.83 -3.97 -23.70
C LEU A 75 8.12 -4.19 -25.19
N LYS A 76 8.42 -5.44 -25.60
CA LYS A 76 8.61 -5.80 -27.02
C LYS A 76 7.31 -5.68 -27.83
N ARG A 77 6.14 -5.68 -27.19
CA ARG A 77 4.83 -5.47 -27.82
C ARG A 77 4.43 -4.01 -27.94
N GLY A 78 5.31 -3.08 -27.58
CA GLY A 78 5.09 -1.64 -27.68
C GLY A 78 4.54 -0.96 -26.44
N TYR A 79 4.34 -1.70 -25.32
CA TYR A 79 4.01 -1.06 -24.04
C TYR A 79 5.22 -0.35 -23.45
N THR A 80 5.02 0.80 -22.87
CA THR A 80 6.06 1.45 -22.05
C THR A 80 6.08 0.89 -20.66
N LEU A 81 7.20 1.05 -19.94
CA LEU A 81 7.30 0.65 -18.52
C LEU A 81 6.20 1.31 -17.67
N THR A 82 5.95 2.60 -17.89
CA THR A 82 4.89 3.34 -17.20
C THR A 82 3.51 2.74 -17.41
N HIS A 83 3.18 2.31 -18.64
CA HIS A 83 1.91 1.62 -18.90
C HIS A 83 1.77 0.34 -18.07
N LEU A 84 2.85 -0.44 -17.98
CA LEU A 84 2.85 -1.70 -17.22
C LEU A 84 2.73 -1.46 -15.73
N GLU A 85 3.40 -0.45 -15.19
CA GLU A 85 3.32 -0.05 -13.78
C GLU A 85 1.90 0.43 -13.41
N ILE A 86 1.25 1.22 -14.27
CA ILE A 86 -0.15 1.63 -14.09
C ILE A 86 -1.09 0.41 -14.10
N LEU A 87 -0.89 -0.53 -15.01
CA LEU A 87 -1.69 -1.76 -15.06
C LEU A 87 -1.49 -2.62 -13.81
N MET A 88 -0.27 -2.77 -13.33
CA MET A 88 0.03 -3.48 -12.08
C MET A 88 -0.62 -2.76 -10.90
N ALA A 89 -0.50 -1.45 -10.82
CA ALA A 89 -1.12 -0.64 -9.78
C ALA A 89 -2.64 -0.78 -9.77
N ARG A 90 -3.29 -0.81 -10.93
CA ARG A 90 -4.75 -1.01 -11.03
C ARG A 90 -5.20 -2.40 -10.57
N LYS A 91 -4.41 -3.43 -10.85
CA LYS A 91 -4.69 -4.81 -10.44
C LYS A 91 -4.43 -5.08 -8.95
N SER A 92 -3.59 -4.28 -8.31
CA SER A 92 -3.26 -4.47 -6.90
C SER A 92 -4.35 -3.90 -5.99
N ASP A 93 -4.57 -4.52 -4.85
CA ASP A 93 -5.53 -4.07 -3.84
C ASP A 93 -5.00 -2.87 -3.03
N LEU A 94 -3.69 -2.84 -2.81
CA LEU A 94 -2.99 -1.79 -2.09
C LEU A 94 -1.66 -1.48 -2.77
N ILE A 95 -1.23 -0.23 -2.71
CA ILE A 95 0.03 0.23 -3.29
C ILE A 95 0.83 0.95 -2.21
N VAL A 96 2.08 0.54 -2.02
CA VAL A 96 3.03 1.22 -1.14
C VAL A 96 4.14 1.81 -2.00
N ILE A 97 4.38 3.11 -1.91
CA ILE A 97 5.48 3.77 -2.61
C ILE A 97 6.43 4.45 -1.64
N ILE A 98 7.73 4.20 -1.83
CA ILE A 98 8.83 4.80 -1.07
C ILE A 98 9.64 5.68 -2.01
N PRO A 99 9.37 7.01 -2.09
CA PRO A 99 10.00 7.90 -3.05
C PRO A 99 11.42 8.30 -2.61
N ASP A 100 12.37 7.38 -2.71
CA ASP A 100 13.78 7.56 -2.32
C ASP A 100 14.77 7.31 -3.47
N SER A 101 14.27 7.22 -4.71
CA SER A 101 15.07 7.16 -5.95
C SER A 101 14.42 8.01 -7.04
N ALA A 102 15.15 8.37 -8.09
CA ALA A 102 14.62 9.13 -9.21
C ALA A 102 13.42 8.40 -9.86
N GLY A 103 13.52 7.08 -10.06
CA GLY A 103 12.42 6.26 -10.61
C GLY A 103 11.17 6.31 -9.74
N SER A 104 11.30 6.02 -8.43
CA SER A 104 10.15 6.04 -7.52
C SER A 104 9.53 7.43 -7.32
N ILE A 105 10.30 8.48 -7.53
CA ILE A 105 9.79 9.86 -7.55
C ILE A 105 8.98 10.11 -8.81
N ALA A 106 9.46 9.65 -9.98
CA ALA A 106 8.73 9.74 -11.23
C ALA A 106 7.42 8.93 -11.18
N GLU A 107 7.48 7.70 -10.66
CA GLU A 107 6.31 6.83 -10.40
C GLU A 107 5.26 7.56 -9.54
N LEU A 108 5.67 8.17 -8.43
CA LEU A 108 4.78 8.97 -7.61
C LEU A 108 4.16 10.13 -8.40
N GLY A 109 4.95 10.78 -9.29
CA GLY A 109 4.49 11.91 -10.09
C GLY A 109 3.27 11.59 -10.95
N TYR A 110 3.26 10.45 -11.64
CA TYR A 110 2.11 10.08 -12.46
C TYR A 110 1.00 9.36 -11.67
N PHE A 111 1.31 8.60 -10.61
CA PHE A 111 0.27 8.00 -9.77
C PHE A 111 -0.55 9.04 -9.00
N ALA A 112 0.08 10.14 -8.59
CA ALA A 112 -0.59 11.21 -7.87
C ALA A 112 -1.69 11.92 -8.67
N LEU A 113 -1.74 11.71 -9.99
CA LEU A 113 -2.75 12.26 -10.90
C LEU A 113 -3.87 11.27 -11.24
N LEU A 114 -3.77 10.02 -10.77
CA LEU A 114 -4.71 8.96 -11.08
C LEU A 114 -5.60 8.68 -9.85
N GLU A 115 -6.80 9.24 -9.84
CA GLU A 115 -7.75 9.14 -8.73
C GLU A 115 -8.08 7.68 -8.39
N ASP A 116 -8.26 6.83 -9.42
CA ASP A 116 -8.53 5.39 -9.29
C ASP A 116 -7.39 4.61 -8.60
N ILE A 117 -6.20 5.19 -8.53
CA ILE A 117 -5.03 4.63 -7.85
C ILE A 117 -4.84 5.25 -6.45
N CYS A 118 -5.09 6.55 -6.31
CA CYS A 118 -4.76 7.30 -5.10
C CYS A 118 -5.46 6.75 -3.84
N HIS A 119 -6.71 6.32 -3.91
CA HIS A 119 -7.45 5.83 -2.74
C HIS A 119 -6.84 4.55 -2.10
N LYS A 120 -6.06 3.79 -2.86
CA LYS A 120 -5.32 2.61 -2.39
C LYS A 120 -3.80 2.82 -2.25
N LEU A 121 -3.34 4.08 -2.41
CA LEU A 121 -1.93 4.44 -2.38
C LEU A 121 -1.50 4.85 -0.96
N ILE A 122 -0.40 4.25 -0.48
CA ILE A 122 0.33 4.66 0.73
C ILE A 122 1.66 5.23 0.29
N ILE A 123 1.92 6.49 0.60
CA ILE A 123 3.18 7.17 0.33
C ILE A 123 3.96 7.30 1.63
N LEU A 124 5.13 6.65 1.67
CA LEU A 124 6.03 6.68 2.81
C LEU A 124 7.23 7.58 2.51
N PHE A 125 7.13 8.85 2.85
CA PHE A 125 8.25 9.79 2.75
C PHE A 125 9.25 9.58 3.88
N GLY A 126 10.54 9.69 3.58
CA GLY A 126 11.57 9.80 4.63
C GLY A 126 11.40 11.11 5.43
N ARG A 127 11.73 11.08 6.73
CA ARG A 127 11.63 12.26 7.62
C ARG A 127 12.40 13.48 7.11
N LYS A 128 13.41 13.31 6.25
CA LYS A 128 14.12 14.41 5.58
C LYS A 128 13.19 15.37 4.82
N TYR A 129 12.03 14.89 4.37
CA TYR A 129 11.04 15.71 3.66
C TYR A 129 10.10 16.49 4.59
N LEU A 130 10.06 16.19 5.89
CA LEU A 130 9.27 16.93 6.89
C LEU A 130 9.79 18.36 7.08
N THR A 131 11.10 18.52 7.14
CA THR A 131 11.77 19.80 7.38
C THR A 131 11.95 20.63 6.11
N ALA A 132 11.87 19.99 4.96
CA ALA A 132 11.96 20.64 3.66
C ALA A 132 10.59 21.26 3.28
N ARG A 133 10.25 22.42 3.88
CA ARG A 133 9.00 23.15 3.59
C ARG A 133 8.78 23.43 2.10
N THR A 134 9.85 23.42 1.30
CA THR A 134 9.88 23.66 -0.14
C THR A 134 10.09 22.39 -0.97
N SER A 135 10.04 21.20 -0.37
CA SER A 135 10.19 19.98 -1.14
C SER A 135 9.08 19.82 -2.17
N TYR A 136 9.42 20.01 -3.45
CA TYR A 136 8.48 19.84 -4.56
C TYR A 136 7.75 18.49 -4.50
N ILE A 137 8.46 17.42 -4.12
CA ILE A 137 7.90 16.05 -4.09
C ILE A 137 6.77 15.92 -3.06
N ALA A 138 6.98 16.48 -1.86
CA ALA A 138 5.97 16.44 -0.81
C ALA A 138 4.84 17.44 -1.06
N GLN A 139 5.15 18.63 -1.57
CA GLN A 139 4.19 19.71 -1.80
C GLN A 139 3.39 19.54 -3.10
N GLY A 140 3.99 19.00 -4.16
CA GLY A 140 3.34 18.71 -5.44
C GLY A 140 2.66 17.34 -5.41
N PRO A 141 3.33 16.27 -5.87
CA PRO A 141 2.68 14.95 -6.02
C PRO A 141 2.18 14.38 -4.69
N GLY A 142 2.87 14.60 -3.56
CA GLY A 142 2.39 14.14 -2.26
C GLY A 142 1.06 14.78 -1.83
N LYS A 143 0.89 16.08 -2.03
CA LYS A 143 -0.38 16.77 -1.75
C LYS A 143 -1.47 16.41 -2.75
N ALA A 144 -1.14 16.31 -4.05
CA ALA A 144 -2.09 15.91 -5.08
C ALA A 144 -2.67 14.51 -4.78
N ALA A 145 -1.81 13.52 -4.52
CA ALA A 145 -2.25 12.19 -4.14
C ALA A 145 -3.11 12.19 -2.88
N LYS A 146 -2.74 12.98 -1.85
CA LYS A 146 -3.54 13.11 -0.62
C LYS A 146 -4.92 13.69 -0.89
N HIS A 147 -5.03 14.64 -1.81
CA HIS A 147 -6.32 15.23 -2.22
C HIS A 147 -7.26 14.15 -2.79
N PHE A 148 -6.73 13.21 -3.56
CA PHE A 148 -7.45 12.06 -4.10
C PHE A 148 -7.52 10.85 -3.16
N GLY A 149 -7.27 11.01 -1.87
CA GLY A 149 -7.50 9.99 -0.85
C GLY A 149 -6.30 9.12 -0.49
N ALA A 150 -5.09 9.38 -1.02
CA ALA A 150 -3.89 8.64 -0.65
C ALA A 150 -3.51 8.84 0.83
N THR A 151 -2.99 7.79 1.44
CA THR A 151 -2.38 7.86 2.76
C THR A 151 -0.94 8.37 2.66
N VAL A 152 -0.67 9.58 3.14
CA VAL A 152 0.68 10.17 3.12
C VAL A 152 1.25 10.18 4.53
N ARG A 153 2.43 9.59 4.73
CA ARG A 153 3.13 9.52 6.02
C ARG A 153 4.62 9.80 5.87
N PHE A 154 5.19 10.41 6.91
CA PHE A 154 6.63 10.66 7.03
C PHE A 154 7.21 9.70 8.07
N VAL A 155 8.06 8.79 7.65
CA VAL A 155 8.58 7.71 8.47
C VAL A 155 10.10 7.71 8.56
N ASN A 156 10.64 7.16 9.63
CA ASN A 156 12.07 6.91 9.72
C ASN A 156 12.39 5.58 9.02
N TYR A 157 13.04 5.64 7.85
CA TYR A 157 13.40 4.45 7.07
C TYR A 157 14.29 3.43 7.80
N ARG A 158 14.90 3.80 8.93
CA ARG A 158 15.63 2.88 9.80
C ARG A 158 14.72 2.08 10.73
N ARG A 159 13.45 2.50 10.90
CA ARG A 159 12.46 1.86 11.78
C ARG A 159 11.32 1.29 10.93
N SER A 160 11.49 0.04 10.51
CA SER A 160 10.46 -0.64 9.68
C SER A 160 9.13 -0.83 10.42
N SER A 161 9.15 -0.91 11.76
CA SER A 161 7.92 -1.04 12.57
C SER A 161 6.95 0.12 12.39
N GLU A 162 7.46 1.37 12.31
CA GLU A 162 6.63 2.56 12.07
C GLU A 162 5.90 2.49 10.70
N ALA A 163 6.61 2.04 9.66
CA ALA A 163 6.02 1.86 8.34
C ALA A 163 5.04 0.68 8.32
N TRP A 164 5.39 -0.41 9.01
CA TRP A 164 4.58 -1.63 9.05
C TRP A 164 3.24 -1.41 9.76
N GLU A 165 3.20 -0.69 10.87
CA GLU A 165 1.96 -0.33 11.57
C GLU A 165 0.96 0.38 10.64
N ILE A 166 1.44 1.30 9.80
CA ILE A 166 0.61 2.01 8.82
C ILE A 166 0.09 1.04 7.76
N ILE A 167 0.97 0.17 7.23
CA ILE A 167 0.64 -0.75 6.14
C ILE A 167 -0.31 -1.84 6.63
N SER A 168 -0.03 -2.48 7.78
CA SER A 168 -0.84 -3.56 8.34
C SER A 168 -2.26 -3.09 8.63
N SER A 169 -2.43 -1.91 9.21
CA SER A 169 -3.76 -1.31 9.40
C SER A 169 -4.52 -1.13 8.08
N ARG A 170 -3.84 -0.74 6.99
CA ARG A 170 -4.45 -0.60 5.66
C ARG A 170 -4.76 -1.95 5.02
N ILE A 171 -3.94 -2.96 5.27
CA ILE A 171 -4.20 -4.35 4.84
C ILE A 171 -5.48 -4.88 5.50
N GLU A 172 -5.63 -4.72 6.81
CA GLU A 172 -6.83 -5.12 7.55
C GLU A 172 -8.10 -4.45 7.01
N ILE A 173 -8.04 -3.13 6.78
CA ILE A 173 -9.15 -2.37 6.18
C ILE A 173 -9.46 -2.90 4.77
N GLY A 174 -8.45 -3.13 3.93
CA GLY A 174 -8.63 -3.63 2.58
C GLY A 174 -9.27 -5.02 2.54
N LYS A 175 -8.83 -5.92 3.41
CA LYS A 175 -9.42 -7.25 3.59
C LYS A 175 -10.88 -7.17 4.05
N ALA A 176 -11.17 -6.34 5.06
CA ALA A 176 -12.52 -6.13 5.53
C ALA A 176 -13.44 -5.59 4.43
N GLN A 177 -12.96 -4.67 3.61
CA GLN A 177 -13.72 -4.15 2.47
C GLN A 177 -14.02 -5.21 1.40
N LYS A 178 -13.10 -6.14 1.15
CA LYS A 178 -13.34 -7.27 0.23
C LYS A 178 -14.42 -8.22 0.76
N VAL A 179 -14.40 -8.53 2.04
CA VAL A 179 -15.37 -9.45 2.67
C VAL A 179 -16.75 -8.81 2.83
N LEU A 180 -16.81 -7.55 3.26
CA LEU A 180 -18.05 -6.87 3.59
C LEU A 180 -18.67 -6.10 2.41
N GLY A 181 -17.96 -6.02 1.30
CA GLY A 181 -18.28 -5.13 0.20
C GLY A 181 -17.90 -3.67 0.49
N PRO A 182 -17.98 -2.78 -0.51
CA PRO A 182 -17.74 -1.37 -0.30
C PRO A 182 -18.77 -0.84 0.70
N LEU A 183 -18.30 -0.31 1.82
CA LEU A 183 -19.14 0.48 2.70
C LEU A 183 -19.65 1.66 1.86
N GLU A 184 -20.91 1.62 1.46
CA GLU A 184 -21.54 2.76 0.78
C GLU A 184 -21.29 3.99 1.64
N ARG A 185 -20.53 4.94 1.13
CA ARG A 185 -20.42 6.26 1.74
C ARG A 185 -21.82 6.85 1.60
N GLN A 186 -22.65 6.68 2.64
CA GLN A 186 -23.91 7.41 2.73
C GLN A 186 -23.57 8.87 2.55
N GLY A 187 -24.05 9.42 1.43
CA GLY A 187 -23.73 10.75 0.99
C GLY A 187 -24.10 11.81 2.01
N LYS A 188 -23.23 12.80 2.07
CA LYS A 188 -23.62 14.15 2.51
C LYS A 188 -23.79 15.01 1.28
#